data_ed6f6f8d2fc71c3f5dbdfda6a4d25f8c
#
_entry.id   ed6f6f8d2fc71c3f5dbdfda6a4d25f8c
#
_cell.length_a   1.000
_cell.length_b   1.000
_cell.length_c   1.000
_cell.angle_alpha   90.00
_cell.angle_beta   90.00
_cell.angle_gamma   90.00
#
_symmetry.space_group_name_H-M   'P 1'
#
loop_
_entity.id
_entity.type
_entity.pdbx_description
1 polymer ?
#
loop_
_entity_poly.entity_id
_entity_poly.type
_entity_poly.pdbx_seq_one_letter_code
_entity_poly.pdbx_strand_id
1 'polypeptide(L)'
;LGGSAPQILVDGNRITVRTPQAELHRMLTEAVQQNIGTLANRINELGVAEPIIQRQGADQVAVQLPGVQDTAQAKRILGATATLEFHGVSEEGNAPDVASGAASPPAEARLYFENRNGPDGKPRPILLKKRLIFSGDQLQSASAFFDSQSGSPAVSMRLNAIGGQRNFEYSRAHVGKPMAAVYIE
;
A
#
# COMPACT_ATOMS: atom_id res chain seq x y z
N LEU A 1 -0.26 26.26 0.87
CA LEU A 1 -0.90 24.95 0.87
C LEU A 1 -2.23 25.08 1.63
N GLY A 2 -3.29 25.64 0.98
CA GLY A 2 -4.53 25.99 1.64
C GLY A 2 -5.65 25.02 1.27
N GLY A 3 -5.76 23.90 2.00
CA GLY A 3 -6.99 23.11 2.00
C GLY A 3 -8.04 23.85 2.84
N SER A 4 -9.29 23.96 2.32
CA SER A 4 -10.37 24.51 3.12
C SER A 4 -10.69 23.57 4.27
N ALA A 5 -10.63 24.05 5.50
CA ALA A 5 -10.94 23.25 6.67
C ALA A 5 -12.38 22.70 6.61
N PRO A 6 -12.64 21.49 7.14
CA PRO A 6 -13.97 20.94 7.20
C PRO A 6 -14.87 21.83 8.05
N GLN A 7 -16.13 21.99 7.63
CA GLN A 7 -17.14 22.70 8.40
C GLN A 7 -17.70 21.77 9.47
N ILE A 8 -17.57 22.20 10.72
CA ILE A 8 -18.09 21.45 11.87
C ILE A 8 -19.34 22.19 12.37
N LEU A 9 -20.46 21.51 12.38
CA LEU A 9 -21.73 21.98 12.94
C LEU A 9 -22.05 21.13 14.17
N VAL A 10 -22.31 21.78 15.29
CA VAL A 10 -22.70 21.13 16.54
C VAL A 10 -24.14 21.53 16.84
N ASP A 11 -25.01 20.54 16.95
CA ASP A 11 -26.43 20.72 17.32
C ASP A 11 -26.76 19.72 18.44
N GLY A 12 -26.80 20.21 19.66
CA GLY A 12 -26.97 19.40 20.86
C GLY A 12 -25.92 18.30 20.95
N ASN A 13 -26.32 17.05 20.92
CA ASN A 13 -25.45 15.86 20.94
C ASN A 13 -25.00 15.38 19.53
N ARG A 14 -25.33 16.12 18.48
CA ARG A 14 -24.97 15.77 17.10
C ARG A 14 -23.86 16.66 16.58
N ILE A 15 -22.78 16.05 16.13
CA ILE A 15 -21.67 16.70 15.42
C ILE A 15 -21.77 16.32 13.95
N THR A 16 -21.92 17.30 13.08
CA THR A 16 -21.93 17.13 11.63
C THR A 16 -20.65 17.73 11.05
N VAL A 17 -19.86 16.91 10.37
CA VAL A 17 -18.66 17.34 9.67
C VAL A 17 -18.94 17.34 8.17
N ARG A 18 -18.77 18.49 7.51
CA ARG A 18 -18.95 18.63 6.06
C ARG A 18 -17.62 19.03 5.42
N THR A 19 -17.19 18.27 4.45
CA THR A 19 -16.08 18.65 3.59
C THR A 19 -16.56 19.63 2.53
N PRO A 20 -15.91 20.80 2.35
CA PRO A 20 -16.27 21.73 1.29
C PRO A 20 -16.17 21.09 -0.09
N GLN A 21 -17.05 21.47 -1.00
CA GLN A 21 -17.07 20.97 -2.39
C GLN A 21 -15.74 21.19 -3.11
N ALA A 22 -15.11 22.33 -2.88
CA ALA A 22 -13.80 22.65 -3.45
C ALA A 22 -12.70 21.67 -2.98
N GLU A 23 -12.76 21.25 -1.72
CA GLU A 23 -11.82 20.28 -1.17
C GLU A 23 -12.06 18.87 -1.72
N LEU A 24 -13.33 18.46 -1.84
CA LEU A 24 -13.69 17.21 -2.50
C LEU A 24 -13.19 17.19 -3.96
N HIS A 25 -13.35 18.28 -4.66
CA HIS A 25 -12.89 18.39 -6.05
C HIS A 25 -11.36 18.33 -6.16
N ARG A 26 -10.64 18.96 -5.23
CA ARG A 26 -9.18 18.88 -5.13
C ARG A 26 -8.72 17.46 -4.86
N MET A 27 -9.29 16.79 -3.86
CA MET A 27 -8.98 15.40 -3.50
C MET A 27 -9.23 14.45 -4.68
N LEU A 28 -10.35 14.62 -5.39
CA LEU A 28 -10.68 13.82 -6.56
C LEU A 28 -9.67 14.04 -7.69
N THR A 29 -9.29 15.30 -7.92
CA THR A 29 -8.30 15.64 -8.95
C THR A 29 -6.93 15.03 -8.63
N GLU A 30 -6.49 15.10 -7.38
CA GLU A 30 -5.23 14.50 -6.92
C GLU A 30 -5.27 12.97 -7.03
N ALA A 31 -6.39 12.34 -6.64
CA ALA A 31 -6.57 10.90 -6.75
C ALA A 31 -6.53 10.42 -8.21
N VAL A 32 -7.21 11.13 -9.12
CA VAL A 32 -7.18 10.81 -10.55
C VAL A 32 -5.78 10.97 -11.12
N GLN A 33 -5.06 12.03 -10.75
CA GLN A 33 -3.68 12.25 -11.21
C GLN A 33 -2.73 11.16 -10.71
N GLN A 34 -2.87 10.73 -9.47
CA GLN A 34 -2.10 9.63 -8.90
C GLN A 34 -2.40 8.30 -9.62
N ASN A 35 -3.68 8.04 -9.91
CA ASN A 35 -4.11 6.86 -10.65
C ASN A 35 -3.54 6.84 -12.07
N ILE A 36 -3.49 7.98 -12.75
CA ILE A 36 -2.85 8.09 -14.07
C ILE A 36 -1.38 7.66 -13.99
N GLY A 37 -0.64 8.14 -12.98
CA GLY A 37 0.76 7.73 -12.76
C GLY A 37 0.89 6.23 -12.50
N THR A 38 0.03 5.66 -11.67
CA THR A 38 0.02 4.23 -11.37
C THR A 38 -0.30 3.39 -12.62
N LEU A 39 -1.30 3.80 -13.40
CA LEU A 39 -1.66 3.13 -14.65
C LEU A 39 -0.53 3.20 -15.67
N ALA A 40 0.15 4.36 -15.80
CA ALA A 40 1.29 4.52 -16.70
C ALA A 40 2.41 3.53 -16.36
N ASN A 41 2.76 3.39 -15.07
CA ASN A 41 3.78 2.44 -14.62
C ASN A 41 3.41 0.99 -14.96
N ARG A 42 2.17 0.59 -14.69
CA ARG A 42 1.67 -0.78 -15.00
C ARG A 42 1.65 -1.07 -16.50
N ILE A 43 1.32 -0.08 -17.30
CA ILE A 43 1.30 -0.20 -18.77
C ILE A 43 2.72 -0.34 -19.32
N ASN A 44 3.68 0.39 -18.74
CA ASN A 44 5.09 0.25 -19.10
C ASN A 44 5.61 -1.16 -18.78
N GLU A 45 5.18 -1.78 -17.70
CA GLU A 45 5.50 -3.19 -17.36
C GLU A 45 4.94 -4.19 -18.39
N LEU A 46 3.83 -3.85 -19.05
CA LEU A 46 3.26 -4.63 -20.15
C LEU A 46 4.07 -4.52 -21.46
N GLY A 47 5.04 -3.61 -21.52
CA GLY A 47 5.82 -3.37 -22.73
C GLY A 47 5.01 -2.74 -23.88
N VAL A 48 3.90 -2.09 -23.58
CA VAL A 48 3.08 -1.42 -24.60
C VAL A 48 3.79 -0.15 -25.07
N ALA A 49 4.04 -0.06 -26.37
CA ALA A 49 4.61 1.12 -26.96
C ALA A 49 3.53 2.22 -27.09
N GLU A 50 3.90 3.43 -26.67
CA GLU A 50 3.09 4.65 -26.82
C GLU A 50 1.64 4.55 -26.31
N PRO A 51 1.41 4.18 -25.03
CA PRO A 51 0.08 4.15 -24.48
C PRO A 51 -0.49 5.58 -24.38
N ILE A 52 -1.79 5.72 -24.64
CA ILE A 52 -2.49 6.99 -24.43
C ILE A 52 -3.28 6.89 -23.14
N ILE A 53 -2.94 7.73 -22.15
CA ILE A 53 -3.62 7.78 -20.85
C ILE A 53 -4.10 9.21 -20.65
N GLN A 54 -5.41 9.39 -20.59
CA GLN A 54 -6.00 10.72 -20.51
C GLN A 54 -7.10 10.75 -19.43
N ARG A 55 -7.19 11.87 -18.72
CA ARG A 55 -8.32 12.14 -17.86
C ARG A 55 -9.57 12.34 -18.71
N GLN A 56 -10.65 11.67 -18.34
CA GLN A 56 -11.95 11.81 -18.95
C GLN A 56 -12.99 12.24 -17.90
N GLY A 57 -13.47 13.48 -18.00
CA GLY A 57 -14.38 14.02 -17.01
C GLY A 57 -13.72 14.30 -15.66
N ALA A 58 -14.50 14.17 -14.57
CA ALA A 58 -14.07 14.50 -13.22
C ALA A 58 -13.33 13.34 -12.52
N ASP A 59 -13.75 12.10 -12.78
CA ASP A 59 -13.44 10.90 -11.99
C ASP A 59 -13.00 9.68 -12.84
N GLN A 60 -12.83 9.85 -14.14
CA GLN A 60 -12.49 8.77 -15.06
C GLN A 60 -11.13 8.99 -15.73
N VAL A 61 -10.51 7.86 -16.11
CA VAL A 61 -9.28 7.82 -16.90
C VAL A 61 -9.52 6.93 -18.12
N ALA A 62 -9.34 7.48 -19.31
CA ALA A 62 -9.35 6.72 -20.55
C ALA A 62 -7.94 6.18 -20.83
N VAL A 63 -7.85 4.89 -21.12
CA VAL A 63 -6.60 4.20 -21.46
C VAL A 63 -6.74 3.53 -22.81
N GLN A 64 -5.83 3.84 -23.73
CA GLN A 64 -5.74 3.19 -25.03
C GLN A 64 -4.39 2.48 -25.13
N LEU A 65 -4.43 1.20 -25.48
CA LEU A 65 -3.27 0.31 -25.53
C LEU A 65 -3.09 -0.22 -26.97
N PRO A 66 -2.40 0.53 -27.82
CA PRO A 66 -2.15 0.09 -29.19
C PRO A 66 -1.37 -1.23 -29.20
N GLY A 67 -1.76 -2.16 -30.10
CA GLY A 67 -1.03 -3.41 -30.30
C GLY A 67 -1.26 -4.50 -29.24
N VAL A 68 -2.07 -4.27 -28.23
CA VAL A 68 -2.40 -5.28 -27.22
C VAL A 68 -3.40 -6.28 -27.78
N GLN A 69 -2.98 -7.52 -27.94
CA GLN A 69 -3.84 -8.61 -28.43
C GLN A 69 -4.61 -9.29 -27.28
N ASP A 70 -4.00 -9.49 -26.12
CA ASP A 70 -4.65 -10.07 -24.95
C ASP A 70 -5.24 -8.96 -24.05
N THR A 71 -6.48 -8.58 -24.35
CA THR A 71 -7.22 -7.58 -23.56
C THR A 71 -7.59 -8.09 -22.16
N ALA A 72 -7.67 -9.42 -21.96
CA ALA A 72 -7.98 -9.98 -20.65
C ALA A 72 -6.77 -9.86 -19.70
N GLN A 73 -5.57 -10.10 -20.21
CA GLN A 73 -4.33 -9.88 -19.45
C GLN A 73 -4.16 -8.39 -19.10
N ALA A 74 -4.36 -7.50 -20.06
CA ALA A 74 -4.30 -6.06 -19.82
C ALA A 74 -5.29 -5.64 -18.73
N LYS A 75 -6.54 -6.10 -18.77
CA LYS A 75 -7.55 -5.81 -17.74
C LYS A 75 -7.14 -6.33 -16.35
N ARG A 76 -6.55 -7.52 -16.25
CA ARG A 76 -6.07 -8.07 -14.97
C ARG A 76 -4.97 -7.19 -14.38
N ILE A 77 -3.98 -6.80 -15.19
CA ILE A 77 -2.85 -6.00 -14.72
C ILE A 77 -3.29 -4.57 -14.33
N LEU A 78 -4.14 -3.95 -15.15
CA LEU A 78 -4.65 -2.62 -14.87
C LEU A 78 -5.64 -2.60 -13.69
N GLY A 79 -6.44 -3.64 -13.55
CA GLY A 79 -7.46 -3.77 -12.51
C GLY A 79 -6.96 -4.33 -11.19
N ALA A 80 -5.70 -4.75 -11.11
CA ALA A 80 -5.13 -5.23 -9.86
C ALA A 80 -5.13 -4.10 -8.81
N THR A 81 -5.90 -4.27 -7.76
CA THR A 81 -6.03 -3.32 -6.65
C THR A 81 -5.09 -3.68 -5.49
N ALA A 82 -3.93 -4.22 -5.83
CA ALA A 82 -2.96 -4.63 -4.84
C ALA A 82 -2.57 -3.46 -3.93
N THR A 83 -2.72 -3.68 -2.64
CA THR A 83 -2.31 -2.73 -1.59
C THR A 83 -1.03 -3.24 -0.94
N LEU A 84 -0.07 -2.37 -0.75
CA LEU A 84 1.13 -2.67 0.01
C LEU A 84 1.00 -2.02 1.39
N GLU A 85 1.12 -2.82 2.43
CA GLU A 85 1.04 -2.38 3.81
C GLU A 85 2.30 -2.77 4.58
N PHE A 86 2.76 -1.89 5.47
CA PHE A 86 3.91 -2.16 6.31
C PHE A 86 3.48 -2.26 7.77
N HIS A 87 3.74 -3.40 8.37
CA HIS A 87 3.35 -3.72 9.73
C HIS A 87 4.55 -4.15 10.58
N GLY A 88 4.48 -3.87 11.86
CA GLY A 88 5.43 -4.45 12.82
C GLY A 88 5.12 -5.91 13.08
N VAL A 89 6.16 -6.72 13.25
CA VAL A 89 5.98 -8.09 13.72
C VAL A 89 5.58 -8.07 15.19
N SER A 90 4.58 -8.88 15.56
CA SER A 90 4.15 -9.03 16.95
C SER A 90 5.14 -9.92 17.70
N GLU A 91 5.53 -9.47 18.89
CA GLU A 91 6.31 -10.27 19.83
C GLU A 91 5.42 -11.06 20.78
N GLU A 92 4.11 -10.78 20.75
CA GLU A 92 3.12 -11.47 21.57
C GLU A 92 2.52 -12.64 20.79
N GLY A 93 2.31 -13.76 21.47
CA GLY A 93 1.73 -14.97 20.90
C GLY A 93 2.74 -15.83 20.14
N ASN A 94 2.32 -17.05 19.86
CA ASN A 94 3.09 -18.01 19.06
C ASN A 94 2.39 -18.22 17.72
N ALA A 95 3.01 -17.76 16.62
CA ALA A 95 2.41 -17.85 15.30
C ALA A 95 2.11 -19.30 14.84
N PRO A 96 2.96 -20.31 15.07
CA PRO A 96 2.65 -21.71 14.81
C PRO A 96 1.42 -22.22 15.56
N ASP A 97 1.25 -21.87 16.84
CA ASP A 97 0.10 -22.32 17.65
C ASP A 97 -1.21 -21.66 17.14
N VAL A 98 -1.13 -20.41 16.74
CA VAL A 98 -2.27 -19.71 16.12
C VAL A 98 -2.61 -20.33 14.77
N ALA A 99 -1.61 -20.66 13.95
CA ALA A 99 -1.82 -21.25 12.65
C ALA A 99 -2.41 -22.68 12.71
N SER A 100 -2.08 -23.44 13.75
CA SER A 100 -2.65 -24.77 13.99
C SER A 100 -4.03 -24.74 14.69
N GLY A 101 -4.48 -23.56 15.15
CA GLY A 101 -5.72 -23.42 15.93
C GLY A 101 -5.57 -23.76 17.40
N ALA A 102 -4.35 -24.03 17.88
CA ALA A 102 -4.07 -24.33 19.30
C ALA A 102 -4.18 -23.08 20.18
N ALA A 103 -4.03 -21.89 19.62
CA ALA A 103 -4.17 -20.61 20.29
C ALA A 103 -4.94 -19.60 19.44
N SER A 104 -5.55 -18.61 20.10
CA SER A 104 -6.12 -17.44 19.41
C SER A 104 -5.05 -16.37 19.20
N PRO A 105 -5.11 -15.61 18.11
CA PRO A 105 -4.19 -14.51 17.91
C PRO A 105 -4.40 -13.42 18.98
N PRO A 106 -3.34 -12.72 19.41
CA PRO A 106 -3.48 -11.55 20.29
C PRO A 106 -4.43 -10.52 19.69
N ALA A 107 -5.13 -9.76 20.54
CA ALA A 107 -6.15 -8.79 20.11
C ALA A 107 -5.61 -7.76 19.10
N GLU A 108 -4.36 -7.32 19.27
CA GLU A 108 -3.68 -6.34 18.42
C GLU A 108 -2.86 -6.96 17.27
N ALA A 109 -2.95 -8.28 17.08
CA ALA A 109 -2.23 -8.98 16.02
C ALA A 109 -3.17 -9.73 15.08
N ARG A 110 -2.67 -10.03 13.88
CA ARG A 110 -3.31 -10.88 12.87
C ARG A 110 -2.29 -11.87 12.34
N LEU A 111 -2.75 -13.08 12.06
CA LEU A 111 -1.95 -14.13 11.44
C LEU A 111 -1.83 -13.89 9.94
N TYR A 112 -0.60 -13.99 9.45
CA TYR A 112 -0.23 -14.00 8.04
C TYR A 112 0.71 -15.16 7.78
N PHE A 113 1.01 -15.40 6.50
CA PHE A 113 2.00 -16.39 6.08
C PHE A 113 3.04 -15.72 5.20
N GLU A 114 4.31 -16.03 5.45
CA GLU A 114 5.39 -15.53 4.60
C GLU A 114 5.28 -16.12 3.18
N ASN A 115 5.59 -15.32 2.17
CA ASN A 115 5.62 -15.80 0.79
C ASN A 115 6.80 -16.76 0.50
N ARG A 116 7.74 -16.87 1.44
CA ARG A 116 8.84 -17.84 1.36
C ARG A 116 8.48 -19.10 2.12
N ASN A 117 8.69 -20.24 1.47
CA ASN A 117 8.57 -21.52 2.16
C ASN A 117 9.73 -21.69 3.16
N GLY A 118 9.38 -22.21 4.33
CA GLY A 118 10.35 -22.67 5.30
C GLY A 118 11.13 -23.90 4.83
N PRO A 119 12.04 -24.42 5.66
CA PRO A 119 12.80 -25.63 5.34
C PRO A 119 11.95 -26.87 5.11
N ASP A 120 10.73 -26.89 5.64
CA ASP A 120 9.71 -27.93 5.48
C ASP A 120 8.85 -27.79 4.21
N GLY A 121 9.17 -26.81 3.34
CA GLY A 121 8.45 -26.52 2.10
C GLY A 121 7.10 -25.81 2.31
N LYS A 122 6.75 -25.41 3.54
CA LYS A 122 5.50 -24.73 3.87
C LYS A 122 5.72 -23.24 4.17
N PRO A 123 4.74 -22.38 3.86
CA PRO A 123 4.79 -20.98 4.28
C PRO A 123 4.88 -20.85 5.81
N ARG A 124 5.76 -19.99 6.30
CA ARG A 124 5.91 -19.76 7.74
C ARG A 124 4.81 -18.86 8.25
N PRO A 125 4.11 -19.23 9.33
CA PRO A 125 3.16 -18.34 9.95
C PRO A 125 3.90 -17.20 10.68
N ILE A 126 3.34 -15.99 10.59
CA ILE A 126 3.86 -14.79 11.23
C ILE A 126 2.69 -13.97 11.80
N LEU A 127 2.86 -13.45 13.01
CA LEU A 127 1.90 -12.55 13.63
C LEU A 127 2.32 -11.09 13.39
N LEU A 128 1.46 -10.32 12.76
CA LEU A 128 1.70 -8.91 12.49
C LEU A 128 0.76 -8.04 13.31
N LYS A 129 1.27 -6.92 13.81
CA LYS A 129 0.46 -5.92 14.50
C LYS A 129 -0.58 -5.37 13.54
N LYS A 130 -1.84 -5.24 13.98
CA LYS A 130 -2.93 -4.67 13.19
C LYS A 130 -2.68 -3.22 12.81
N ARG A 131 -1.93 -2.50 13.66
CA ARG A 131 -1.60 -1.09 13.42
C ARG A 131 -0.65 -0.98 12.23
N LEU A 132 -1.10 -0.25 11.22
CA LEU A 132 -0.34 0.10 10.03
C LEU A 132 0.76 1.11 10.39
N ILE A 133 1.98 0.89 9.92
CA ILE A 133 3.06 1.86 10.00
C ILE A 133 2.91 2.87 8.86
N PHE A 134 2.92 2.38 7.62
CA PHE A 134 2.62 3.14 6.41
C PHE A 134 2.15 2.18 5.30
N SER A 135 1.59 2.71 4.25
CA SER A 135 1.05 1.98 3.09
C SER A 135 1.68 2.44 1.78
N GLY A 136 1.41 1.71 0.72
CA GLY A 136 1.97 1.95 -0.61
C GLY A 136 1.62 3.31 -1.21
N ASP A 137 0.51 3.93 -0.81
CA ASP A 137 0.12 5.29 -1.21
C ASP A 137 1.07 6.38 -0.69
N GLN A 138 1.91 6.05 0.29
CA GLN A 138 2.94 6.93 0.83
C GLN A 138 4.32 6.72 0.18
N LEU A 139 4.45 5.74 -0.73
CA LEU A 139 5.64 5.54 -1.54
C LEU A 139 5.69 6.56 -2.68
N GLN A 140 6.81 7.26 -2.81
CA GLN A 140 7.11 8.12 -3.96
C GLN A 140 7.85 7.37 -5.06
N SER A 141 8.75 6.48 -4.66
CA SER A 141 9.50 5.62 -5.57
C SER A 141 10.01 4.38 -4.87
N ALA A 142 10.22 3.32 -5.63
CA ALA A 142 10.89 2.11 -5.21
C ALA A 142 11.82 1.63 -6.33
N SER A 143 12.99 1.12 -5.97
CA SER A 143 13.94 0.54 -6.92
C SER A 143 14.62 -0.67 -6.31
N ALA A 144 14.71 -1.74 -7.09
CA ALA A 144 15.47 -2.92 -6.72
C ALA A 144 16.95 -2.67 -6.94
N PHE A 145 17.79 -3.14 -6.03
CA PHE A 145 19.25 -3.13 -6.16
C PHE A 145 19.85 -4.37 -5.47
N PHE A 146 21.11 -4.60 -5.72
CA PHE A 146 21.86 -5.65 -5.04
C PHE A 146 22.73 -5.01 -3.96
N ASP A 147 22.44 -5.33 -2.72
CA ASP A 147 23.19 -4.80 -1.60
C ASP A 147 24.57 -5.48 -1.52
N SER A 148 25.62 -4.71 -1.71
CA SER A 148 26.99 -5.20 -1.72
C SER A 148 27.51 -5.64 -0.34
N GLN A 149 26.89 -5.20 0.74
CA GLN A 149 27.29 -5.57 2.10
C GLN A 149 26.70 -6.91 2.53
N SER A 150 25.41 -7.12 2.26
CA SER A 150 24.72 -8.37 2.60
C SER A 150 24.78 -9.43 1.50
N GLY A 151 25.19 -9.07 0.27
CA GLY A 151 25.19 -9.95 -0.88
C GLY A 151 23.78 -10.40 -1.30
N SER A 152 22.75 -9.61 -0.99
CA SER A 152 21.35 -9.98 -1.19
C SER A 152 20.59 -8.93 -2.03
N PRO A 153 19.59 -9.35 -2.79
CA PRO A 153 18.67 -8.40 -3.44
C PRO A 153 17.95 -7.58 -2.38
N ALA A 154 17.85 -6.27 -2.59
CA ALA A 154 17.19 -5.32 -1.71
C ALA A 154 16.34 -4.35 -2.51
N VAL A 155 15.43 -3.66 -1.84
CA VAL A 155 14.58 -2.62 -2.43
C VAL A 155 14.78 -1.33 -1.66
N SER A 156 15.25 -0.28 -2.35
CA SER A 156 15.28 1.08 -1.83
C SER A 156 13.89 1.71 -2.02
N MET A 157 13.38 2.32 -0.98
CA MET A 157 12.06 2.97 -1.00
C MET A 157 12.21 4.42 -0.55
N ARG A 158 11.56 5.33 -1.28
CA ARG A 158 11.41 6.73 -0.89
C ARG A 158 9.96 6.98 -0.50
N LEU A 159 9.76 7.48 0.69
CA LEU A 159 8.45 7.81 1.24
C LEU A 159 8.17 9.31 1.11
N ASN A 160 6.90 9.69 1.03
CA ASN A 160 6.49 11.07 1.22
C ASN A 160 6.70 11.52 2.68
N ALA A 161 6.47 12.80 2.99
CA ALA A 161 6.72 13.34 4.32
C ALA A 161 5.96 12.60 5.42
N ILE A 162 4.69 12.22 5.18
CA ILE A 162 3.84 11.53 6.16
C ILE A 162 4.35 10.11 6.42
N GLY A 163 4.61 9.34 5.35
CA GLY A 163 5.13 7.98 5.46
C GLY A 163 6.53 7.96 6.08
N GLY A 164 7.38 8.91 5.70
CA GLY A 164 8.72 9.06 6.26
C GLY A 164 8.70 9.34 7.76
N GLN A 165 7.83 10.24 8.22
CA GLN A 165 7.67 10.52 9.65
C GLN A 165 7.16 9.30 10.43
N ARG A 166 6.14 8.63 9.94
CA ARG A 166 5.59 7.42 10.59
C ARG A 166 6.62 6.29 10.66
N ASN A 167 7.35 6.07 9.56
CA ASN A 167 8.42 5.08 9.54
C ASN A 167 9.55 5.42 10.52
N PHE A 168 9.95 6.69 10.59
CA PHE A 168 10.96 7.16 11.53
C PHE A 168 10.55 6.96 12.99
N GLU A 169 9.33 7.38 13.34
CA GLU A 169 8.78 7.22 14.70
C GLU A 169 8.72 5.75 15.11
N TYR A 170 8.24 4.88 14.19
CA TYR A 170 8.18 3.46 14.45
C TYR A 170 9.59 2.86 14.60
N SER A 171 10.49 3.11 13.66
CA SER A 171 11.84 2.53 13.65
C SER A 171 12.66 2.97 14.85
N ARG A 172 12.53 4.25 15.26
CA ARG A 172 13.19 4.76 16.47
C ARG A 172 12.75 4.03 17.73
N ALA A 173 11.46 3.69 17.84
CA ALA A 173 10.90 2.99 18.99
C ALA A 173 11.13 1.47 18.95
N HIS A 174 11.50 0.91 17.78
CA HIS A 174 11.59 -0.54 17.55
C HIS A 174 12.91 -0.92 16.87
N VAL A 175 14.03 -0.32 17.31
CA VAL A 175 15.37 -0.65 16.78
C VAL A 175 15.66 -2.13 16.98
N GLY A 176 16.11 -2.81 15.92
CA GLY A 176 16.38 -4.25 15.92
C GLY A 176 15.13 -5.15 15.82
N LYS A 177 13.94 -4.57 15.77
CA LYS A 177 12.69 -5.33 15.56
C LYS A 177 12.34 -5.39 14.08
N PRO A 178 11.87 -6.55 13.57
CA PRO A 178 11.51 -6.69 12.17
C PRO A 178 10.20 -5.96 11.82
N MET A 179 10.13 -5.51 10.59
CA MET A 179 8.90 -5.09 9.92
C MET A 179 8.59 -6.05 8.78
N ALA A 180 7.31 -6.21 8.46
CA ALA A 180 6.86 -6.99 7.32
C ALA A 180 6.15 -6.10 6.31
N ALA A 181 6.41 -6.37 5.04
CA ALA A 181 5.63 -5.85 3.93
C ALA A 181 4.54 -6.87 3.57
N VAL A 182 3.29 -6.46 3.62
CA VAL A 182 2.12 -7.27 3.28
C VAL A 182 1.59 -6.80 1.95
N TYR A 183 1.48 -7.72 1.02
CA TYR A 183 0.88 -7.50 -0.29
C TYR A 183 -0.53 -8.09 -0.27
N ILE A 184 -1.52 -7.26 -0.51
CA ILE A 184 -2.94 -7.62 -0.48
C ILE A 184 -3.49 -7.46 -1.90
N GLU A 185 -3.92 -8.55 -2.50
CA GLU A 185 -4.65 -8.60 -3.76
C GLU A 185 -6.16 -8.66 -3.55
#